data_6f521821cbb6195b74c9947e4c8c7381
#
_entry.id   6f521821cbb6195b74c9947e4c8c7381
#
_cell.length_a   1.000
_cell.length_b   1.000
_cell.length_c   1.000
_cell.angle_alpha   90.00
_cell.angle_beta   90.00
_cell.angle_gamma   90.00
#
_symmetry.space_group_name_H-M   'P 1'
#
loop_
_entity.id
_entity.type
_entity.pdbx_description
1 polymer ?
#
loop_
_entity_poly.entity_id
_entity_poly.type
_entity_poly.pdbx_seq_one_letter_code
_entity_poly.pdbx_strand_id
1 'polypeptide(L)'
;MYIYKKDGQLRNDAIRVFSSKCDAEHSNPTHKHEFVELVYMLSGNGIQCIGDKKYKVKHGDLIYINFGQSHSFYTDTEFKFVNILINPVFFSRELVNSENIQEIFALSLFEEFGSGYDFTRQMVSFSGNELNMMDSAVRSMISEYNEKKIGY
;
A
#
# COMPACT_ATOMS: atom_id res chain seq x y z
N MET A 1 5.61 1.62 -20.66
CA MET A 1 5.31 1.38 -19.21
C MET A 1 6.29 2.20 -18.39
N TYR A 2 5.77 2.98 -17.45
CA TYR A 2 6.59 3.86 -16.61
C TYR A 2 7.13 3.10 -15.38
N ILE A 3 8.36 3.44 -14.93
CA ILE A 3 8.97 2.87 -13.72
C ILE A 3 9.30 4.00 -12.75
N TYR A 4 8.66 4.00 -11.57
CA TYR A 4 8.98 4.92 -10.50
C TYR A 4 10.21 4.45 -9.73
N LYS A 5 11.28 5.24 -9.76
CA LYS A 5 12.52 4.95 -9.03
C LYS A 5 12.37 5.25 -7.54
N LYS A 6 12.97 4.40 -6.69
CA LYS A 6 12.91 4.55 -5.24
C LYS A 6 13.46 5.91 -4.76
N ASP A 7 14.57 6.35 -5.32
CA ASP A 7 15.25 7.59 -4.87
C ASP A 7 14.38 8.84 -5.08
N GLY A 8 13.61 8.89 -6.18
CA GLY A 8 12.67 9.98 -6.45
C GLY A 8 11.42 9.93 -5.55
N GLN A 9 10.94 8.75 -5.23
CA GLN A 9 9.69 8.57 -4.50
C GLN A 9 9.89 8.51 -2.99
N LEU A 10 10.92 7.82 -2.50
CA LEU A 10 11.21 7.68 -1.07
C LEU A 10 11.96 8.88 -0.47
N ARG A 11 12.57 9.75 -1.29
CA ARG A 11 13.31 10.95 -0.85
C ARG A 11 14.37 10.65 0.22
N ASN A 12 15.06 9.52 0.09
CA ASN A 12 16.04 8.96 1.04
C ASN A 12 15.46 8.44 2.36
N ASP A 13 14.13 8.45 2.55
CA ASP A 13 13.50 7.84 3.72
C ASP A 13 13.42 6.30 3.55
N ALA A 14 13.49 5.58 4.65
CA ALA A 14 13.25 4.13 4.65
C ALA A 14 11.79 3.80 4.38
N ILE A 15 10.90 4.63 4.94
CA ILE A 15 9.44 4.58 4.76
C ILE A 15 8.96 5.99 4.44
N ARG A 16 8.01 6.10 3.51
CA ARG A 16 7.32 7.36 3.22
C ARG A 16 5.82 7.16 3.30
N VAL A 17 5.14 8.05 4.03
CA VAL A 17 3.68 8.03 4.20
C VAL A 17 3.08 9.34 3.71
N PHE A 18 2.07 9.28 2.86
CA PHE A 18 1.38 10.47 2.38
C PHE A 18 -0.03 10.15 1.88
N SER A 19 -0.93 11.11 2.04
CA SER A 19 -2.27 11.04 1.45
C SER A 19 -2.26 11.56 0.01
N SER A 20 -3.08 10.94 -0.81
CA SER A 20 -3.31 11.33 -2.20
C SER A 20 -4.79 11.24 -2.54
N LYS A 21 -5.15 11.85 -3.65
CA LYS A 21 -6.47 11.72 -4.26
C LYS A 21 -6.34 11.46 -5.75
N CYS A 22 -7.31 10.77 -6.27
CA CYS A 22 -7.47 10.48 -7.69
C CYS A 22 -8.93 10.73 -8.07
N ASP A 23 -9.18 11.06 -9.30
CA ASP A 23 -10.50 11.22 -9.89
C ASP A 23 -10.54 10.62 -11.30
N ALA A 24 -11.68 10.72 -11.97
CA ALA A 24 -11.86 10.15 -13.30
C ALA A 24 -10.88 10.71 -14.36
N GLU A 25 -10.44 11.96 -14.19
CA GLU A 25 -9.54 12.62 -15.13
C GLU A 25 -8.06 12.28 -14.84
N HIS A 26 -7.75 11.94 -13.57
CA HIS A 26 -6.40 11.66 -13.08
C HIS A 26 -6.25 10.20 -12.65
N SER A 27 -6.65 9.27 -13.51
CA SER A 27 -6.40 7.84 -13.30
C SER A 27 -4.90 7.56 -13.30
N ASN A 28 -4.46 6.60 -12.50
CA ASN A 28 -3.06 6.22 -12.44
C ASN A 28 -2.79 5.13 -13.49
N PRO A 29 -2.11 5.46 -14.63
CA PRO A 29 -1.88 4.51 -15.70
C PRO A 29 -0.97 3.37 -15.25
N THR A 30 -0.94 2.29 -16.02
CA THR A 30 -0.11 1.12 -15.71
C THR A 30 1.36 1.48 -15.58
N HIS A 31 1.92 1.20 -14.40
CA HIS A 31 3.31 1.47 -14.03
C HIS A 31 3.88 0.39 -13.11
N LYS A 32 5.17 0.50 -12.81
CA LYS A 32 5.92 -0.30 -11.83
C LYS A 32 6.73 0.62 -10.93
N HIS A 33 7.20 0.11 -9.80
CA HIS A 33 8.07 0.84 -8.90
C HIS A 33 9.15 -0.04 -8.25
N GLU A 34 10.21 0.59 -7.74
CA GLU A 34 11.36 -0.04 -7.07
C GLU A 34 11.24 -0.04 -5.53
N PHE A 35 10.03 -0.11 -5.03
CA PHE A 35 9.70 -0.15 -3.60
C PHE A 35 8.47 -1.03 -3.38
N VAL A 36 8.20 -1.37 -2.14
CA VAL A 36 6.92 -1.98 -1.73
C VAL A 36 5.93 -0.85 -1.47
N GLU A 37 4.69 -1.01 -1.91
CA GLU A 37 3.63 -0.04 -1.70
C GLU A 37 2.44 -0.69 -1.01
N LEU A 38 2.01 -0.06 0.09
CA LEU A 38 0.72 -0.32 0.71
C LEU A 38 -0.21 0.85 0.40
N VAL A 39 -1.41 0.56 -0.08
CA VAL A 39 -2.42 1.57 -0.42
C VAL A 39 -3.65 1.35 0.44
N TYR A 40 -3.91 2.27 1.37
CA TYR A 40 -5.10 2.23 2.21
C TYR A 40 -6.16 3.20 1.73
N MET A 41 -7.38 2.70 1.54
CA MET A 41 -8.51 3.43 0.99
C MET A 41 -9.26 4.21 2.06
N LEU A 42 -9.19 5.56 2.02
CA LEU A 42 -9.88 6.44 2.98
C LEU A 42 -11.31 6.78 2.57
N SER A 43 -11.59 6.87 1.28
CA SER A 43 -12.95 7.15 0.78
C SER A 43 -13.05 6.90 -0.72
N GLY A 44 -14.27 6.76 -1.22
CA GLY A 44 -14.56 6.51 -2.63
C GLY A 44 -14.48 5.03 -2.98
N ASN A 45 -14.58 4.75 -4.28
CA ASN A 45 -14.54 3.41 -4.86
C ASN A 45 -13.71 3.42 -6.14
N GLY A 46 -13.16 2.28 -6.49
CA GLY A 46 -12.40 2.16 -7.73
C GLY A 46 -12.07 0.72 -8.09
N ILE A 47 -11.22 0.58 -9.09
CA ILE A 47 -10.69 -0.70 -9.54
C ILE A 47 -9.17 -0.62 -9.52
N GLN A 48 -8.55 -1.40 -8.66
CA GLN A 48 -7.10 -1.63 -8.66
C GLN A 48 -6.79 -2.83 -9.55
N CYS A 49 -5.94 -2.64 -10.53
CA CYS A 49 -5.39 -3.72 -11.35
C CYS A 49 -3.96 -4.02 -10.90
N ILE A 50 -3.64 -5.29 -10.63
CA ILE A 50 -2.30 -5.75 -10.26
C ILE A 50 -1.97 -6.97 -11.12
N GLY A 51 -1.01 -6.83 -12.04
CA GLY A 51 -0.81 -7.80 -13.10
C GLY A 51 -2.12 -8.01 -13.87
N ASP A 52 -2.56 -9.25 -13.95
CA ASP A 52 -3.81 -9.63 -14.66
C ASP A 52 -5.05 -9.64 -13.75
N LYS A 53 -4.87 -9.37 -12.45
CA LYS A 53 -5.97 -9.39 -11.47
C LYS A 53 -6.59 -8.01 -11.30
N LYS A 54 -7.92 -7.97 -11.11
CA LYS A 54 -8.69 -6.76 -10.84
C LYS A 54 -9.39 -6.86 -9.50
N TYR A 55 -9.23 -5.83 -8.67
CA TYR A 55 -9.83 -5.71 -7.34
C TYR A 55 -10.76 -4.52 -7.32
N LYS A 56 -12.03 -4.75 -6.97
CA LYS A 56 -12.93 -3.64 -6.60
C LYS A 56 -12.53 -3.17 -5.22
N VAL A 57 -12.24 -1.89 -5.10
CA VAL A 57 -11.71 -1.29 -3.87
C VAL A 57 -12.63 -0.20 -3.34
N LYS A 58 -12.72 -0.10 -2.02
CA LYS A 58 -13.55 0.84 -1.29
C LYS A 58 -12.89 1.26 0.02
N HIS A 59 -13.48 2.17 0.76
CA HIS A 59 -13.01 2.55 2.10
C HIS A 59 -12.80 1.33 2.99
N GLY A 60 -11.64 1.30 3.66
CA GLY A 60 -11.22 0.22 4.54
C GLY A 60 -10.44 -0.90 3.85
N ASP A 61 -10.22 -0.82 2.55
CA ASP A 61 -9.38 -1.79 1.86
C ASP A 61 -7.91 -1.37 1.95
N LEU A 62 -7.05 -2.31 2.28
CA LEU A 62 -5.59 -2.21 2.23
C LEU A 62 -5.07 -3.11 1.13
N ILE A 63 -4.31 -2.53 0.21
CA ILE A 63 -3.74 -3.22 -0.94
C ILE A 63 -2.24 -3.28 -0.78
N TYR A 64 -1.67 -4.43 -1.10
CA TYR A 64 -0.24 -4.67 -1.17
C TYR A 64 0.23 -4.79 -2.61
N ILE A 65 1.22 -3.99 -2.99
CA ILE A 65 1.85 -4.01 -4.31
C ILE A 65 3.34 -4.22 -4.12
N ASN A 66 3.82 -5.33 -4.66
CA ASN A 66 5.21 -5.71 -4.49
C ASN A 66 6.16 -4.92 -5.39
N PHE A 67 7.42 -4.93 -5.03
CA PHE A 67 8.54 -4.46 -5.83
C PHE A 67 8.45 -5.02 -7.26
N GLY A 68 8.55 -4.13 -8.26
CA GLY A 68 8.54 -4.49 -9.68
C GLY A 68 7.20 -4.98 -10.22
N GLN A 69 6.15 -5.04 -9.40
CA GLN A 69 4.84 -5.48 -9.84
C GLN A 69 4.12 -4.40 -10.63
N SER A 70 3.55 -4.78 -11.78
CA SER A 70 2.79 -3.89 -12.63
C SER A 70 1.40 -3.66 -12.07
N HIS A 71 0.99 -2.41 -11.97
CA HIS A 71 -0.35 -2.06 -11.48
C HIS A 71 -0.88 -0.76 -12.07
N SER A 72 -2.18 -0.54 -11.94
CA SER A 72 -2.89 0.68 -12.33
C SER A 72 -4.16 0.84 -11.50
N PHE A 73 -4.67 2.07 -11.44
CA PHE A 73 -5.88 2.39 -10.71
C PHE A 73 -6.86 3.18 -11.57
N TYR A 74 -8.14 2.84 -11.50
CA TYR A 74 -9.22 3.49 -12.21
C TYR A 74 -10.37 3.81 -11.26
N THR A 75 -10.96 4.98 -11.41
CA THR A 75 -12.13 5.41 -10.65
C THR A 75 -13.01 6.34 -11.50
N ASP A 76 -14.33 6.30 -11.28
CA ASP A 76 -15.30 7.20 -11.90
C ASP A 76 -15.67 8.39 -10.97
N THR A 77 -15.15 8.40 -9.74
CA THR A 77 -15.48 9.40 -8.71
C THR A 77 -14.23 9.85 -7.99
N GLU A 78 -14.29 10.94 -7.22
CA GLU A 78 -13.19 11.31 -6.33
C GLU A 78 -12.93 10.20 -5.30
N PHE A 79 -11.68 9.88 -5.14
CA PHE A 79 -11.17 8.80 -4.33
C PHE A 79 -9.96 9.27 -3.54
N LYS A 80 -9.93 9.00 -2.23
CA LYS A 80 -8.83 9.37 -1.33
C LYS A 80 -8.17 8.12 -0.76
N PHE A 81 -6.86 8.13 -0.72
CA PHE A 81 -6.06 7.02 -0.23
C PHE A 81 -4.77 7.49 0.43
N VAL A 82 -4.16 6.59 1.17
CA VAL A 82 -2.84 6.77 1.78
C VAL A 82 -1.89 5.79 1.15
N ASN A 83 -0.77 6.30 0.65
CA ASN A 83 0.35 5.49 0.21
C ASN A 83 1.36 5.37 1.33
N ILE A 84 1.80 4.15 1.59
CA ILE A 84 2.91 3.80 2.46
C ILE A 84 3.95 3.12 1.58
N LEU A 85 4.99 3.85 1.24
CA LEU A 85 6.10 3.35 0.42
C LEU A 85 7.21 2.85 1.34
N ILE A 86 7.71 1.65 1.09
CA ILE A 86 8.71 1.01 1.92
C ILE A 86 9.91 0.63 1.06
N ASN A 87 11.09 1.12 1.43
CA ASN A 87 12.32 0.71 0.79
C ASN A 87 12.58 -0.77 1.11
N PRO A 88 12.77 -1.65 0.11
CA PRO A 88 13.05 -3.07 0.36
C PRO A 88 14.26 -3.32 1.27
N VAL A 89 15.24 -2.43 1.28
CA VAL A 89 16.44 -2.52 2.15
C VAL A 89 16.11 -2.29 3.63
N PHE A 90 14.93 -1.69 3.94
CA PHE A 90 14.45 -1.54 5.31
C PHE A 90 14.21 -2.88 6.00
N PHE A 91 13.77 -3.88 5.24
CA PHE A 91 13.72 -5.24 5.76
C PHE A 91 15.15 -5.72 5.94
N SER A 92 15.50 -6.17 7.13
CA SER A 92 16.89 -6.61 7.42
C SER A 92 17.39 -7.56 6.34
N ARG A 93 18.70 -7.52 6.04
CA ARG A 93 19.30 -8.38 5.01
C ARG A 93 19.04 -9.87 5.22
N GLU A 94 18.72 -10.28 6.42
CA GLU A 94 18.37 -11.65 6.79
C GLU A 94 16.94 -12.03 6.38
N LEU A 95 16.03 -11.04 6.27
CA LEU A 95 14.65 -11.23 5.76
C LEU A 95 14.57 -11.07 4.24
N VAL A 96 15.56 -10.43 3.62
CA VAL A 96 15.62 -10.12 2.19
C VAL A 96 16.30 -11.23 1.37
N ASN A 97 16.05 -12.49 1.66
CA ASN A 97 16.25 -13.54 0.65
C ASN A 97 15.06 -13.45 -0.33
N SER A 98 15.37 -13.07 -1.53
CA SER A 98 14.48 -12.53 -2.57
C SER A 98 13.25 -13.37 -2.94
N GLU A 99 13.20 -14.63 -2.56
CA GLU A 99 12.06 -15.52 -2.84
C GLU A 99 10.97 -15.46 -1.75
N ASN A 100 11.31 -15.06 -0.52
CA ASN A 100 10.41 -15.11 0.64
C ASN A 100 9.83 -13.76 1.08
N ILE A 101 10.23 -12.64 0.49
CA ILE A 101 9.71 -11.31 0.87
C ILE A 101 8.18 -11.22 0.75
N GLN A 102 7.61 -11.83 -0.29
CA GLN A 102 6.16 -11.85 -0.46
C GLN A 102 5.47 -12.65 0.64
N GLU A 103 6.06 -13.80 1.01
CA GLU A 103 5.54 -14.67 2.06
C GLU A 103 5.71 -14.04 3.44
N ILE A 104 6.86 -13.43 3.72
CA ILE A 104 7.13 -12.77 5.00
C ILE A 104 6.24 -11.54 5.19
N PHE A 105 6.03 -10.73 4.14
CA PHE A 105 5.09 -9.60 4.21
C PHE A 105 3.65 -10.07 4.32
N ALA A 106 3.27 -11.07 3.55
CA ALA A 106 1.97 -11.69 3.68
C ALA A 106 1.79 -12.26 5.10
N LEU A 107 2.74 -13.02 5.61
CA LEU A 107 2.70 -13.59 6.94
C LEU A 107 2.65 -12.52 8.04
N SER A 108 3.53 -11.53 8.04
CA SER A 108 3.59 -10.53 9.11
C SER A 108 2.41 -9.55 9.11
N LEU A 109 1.84 -9.22 7.94
CA LEU A 109 0.66 -8.37 7.87
C LEU A 109 -0.66 -9.14 8.06
N PHE A 110 -0.67 -10.45 7.75
CA PHE A 110 -1.90 -11.23 7.71
C PHE A 110 -2.02 -12.26 8.83
N GLU A 111 -0.94 -12.68 9.50
CA GLU A 111 -1.02 -13.53 10.69
C GLU A 111 -1.70 -12.84 11.87
N GLU A 112 -1.53 -11.51 12.03
CA GLU A 112 -2.25 -10.74 13.06
C GLU A 112 -3.74 -10.59 12.77
N PHE A 113 -4.19 -10.75 11.53
CA PHE A 113 -5.59 -10.52 11.11
C PHE A 113 -6.44 -11.79 10.95
N GLY A 114 -5.93 -12.96 11.36
CA GLY A 114 -6.76 -14.16 11.55
C GLY A 114 -6.51 -15.31 10.57
N SER A 115 -6.75 -16.51 11.08
CA SER A 115 -6.67 -17.78 10.36
C SER A 115 -7.69 -17.85 9.22
N GLY A 116 -7.22 -18.01 7.99
CA GLY A 116 -8.07 -18.25 6.82
C GLY A 116 -7.82 -17.35 5.63
N TYR A 117 -6.75 -16.56 5.63
CA TYR A 117 -6.41 -15.71 4.49
C TYR A 117 -5.75 -16.50 3.35
N ASP A 118 -6.29 -16.28 2.17
CA ASP A 118 -5.68 -16.70 0.92
C ASP A 118 -4.51 -15.78 0.59
N PHE A 119 -3.28 -16.23 0.85
CA PHE A 119 -2.03 -15.49 0.57
C PHE A 119 -1.85 -15.10 -0.90
N THR A 120 -2.72 -15.57 -1.78
CA THR A 120 -2.76 -15.11 -3.18
C THR A 120 -3.51 -13.79 -3.34
N ARG A 121 -4.20 -13.30 -2.31
CA ARG A 121 -4.90 -12.03 -2.31
C ARG A 121 -3.97 -10.90 -1.90
N GLN A 122 -3.88 -9.89 -2.74
CA GLN A 122 -3.11 -8.68 -2.48
C GLN A 122 -3.97 -7.57 -1.84
N MET A 123 -5.08 -7.93 -1.21
CA MET A 123 -6.04 -7.00 -0.61
C MET A 123 -6.66 -7.60 0.64
N VAL A 124 -6.74 -6.77 1.68
CA VAL A 124 -7.47 -7.02 2.93
C VAL A 124 -8.52 -5.95 3.09
N SER A 125 -9.72 -6.31 3.56
CA SER A 125 -10.83 -5.39 3.81
C SER A 125 -11.12 -5.34 5.31
N PHE A 126 -11.05 -4.15 5.90
CA PHE A 126 -11.40 -3.90 7.30
C PHE A 126 -12.87 -3.45 7.41
N SER A 127 -13.53 -3.82 8.50
CA SER A 127 -14.92 -3.45 8.78
C SER A 127 -15.16 -3.28 10.29
N GLY A 128 -16.25 -2.61 10.66
CA GLY A 128 -16.63 -2.43 12.06
C GLY A 128 -15.53 -1.78 12.91
N ASN A 129 -15.17 -2.39 14.01
CA ASN A 129 -14.14 -1.88 14.93
C ASN A 129 -12.74 -1.86 14.32
N GLU A 130 -12.39 -2.86 13.51
CA GLU A 130 -11.10 -2.94 12.83
C GLU A 130 -10.91 -1.79 11.85
N LEU A 131 -11.98 -1.39 11.13
CA LEU A 131 -11.96 -0.22 10.26
C LEU A 131 -11.62 1.06 11.03
N ASN A 132 -12.27 1.28 12.19
CA ASN A 132 -12.00 2.46 13.03
C ASN A 132 -10.55 2.46 13.56
N MET A 133 -10.06 1.31 13.96
CA MET A 133 -8.67 1.16 14.42
C MET A 133 -7.68 1.45 13.29
N MET A 134 -7.94 0.91 12.10
CA MET A 134 -7.08 1.10 10.93
C MET A 134 -7.08 2.56 10.45
N ASP A 135 -8.26 3.21 10.40
CA ASP A 135 -8.38 4.64 10.09
C ASP A 135 -7.58 5.50 11.08
N SER A 136 -7.65 5.17 12.37
CA SER A 136 -6.90 5.88 13.42
C SER A 136 -5.38 5.67 13.25
N ALA A 137 -4.95 4.44 13.05
CA ALA A 137 -3.53 4.10 12.85
C ALA A 137 -2.93 4.82 11.65
N VAL A 138 -3.61 4.80 10.51
CA VAL A 138 -3.15 5.45 9.29
C VAL A 138 -3.08 6.98 9.45
N ARG A 139 -4.05 7.61 10.15
CA ARG A 139 -3.99 9.04 10.47
C ARG A 139 -2.80 9.38 11.37
N SER A 140 -2.53 8.54 12.38
CA SER A 140 -1.36 8.69 13.26
C SER A 140 -0.06 8.58 12.48
N MET A 141 0.06 7.61 11.59
CA MET A 141 1.24 7.44 10.71
C MET A 141 1.50 8.69 9.84
N ILE A 142 0.45 9.28 9.26
CA ILE A 142 0.56 10.52 8.48
C ILE A 142 1.04 11.68 9.37
N SER A 143 0.47 11.82 10.57
CA SER A 143 0.85 12.87 11.51
C SER A 143 2.31 12.72 11.92
N GLU A 144 2.74 11.54 12.36
CA GLU A 144 4.12 11.26 12.74
C GLU A 144 5.11 11.52 11.61
N TYR A 145 4.78 11.05 10.40
CA TYR A 145 5.62 11.27 9.22
C TYR A 145 5.80 12.76 8.90
N ASN A 146 4.73 13.56 8.99
CA ASN A 146 4.77 14.99 8.70
C ASN A 146 5.48 15.79 9.79
N GLU A 147 5.30 15.41 11.05
CA GLU A 147 5.86 16.14 12.21
C GLU A 147 7.31 15.74 12.52
N LYS A 148 7.77 14.57 12.01
CA LYS A 148 9.13 14.04 12.24
C LYS A 148 9.55 14.07 13.70
N LYS A 149 8.65 13.66 14.60
CA LYS A 149 8.92 13.58 16.05
C LYS A 149 9.99 12.54 16.37
N ILE A 150 10.54 12.62 17.60
CA ILE A 150 11.51 11.64 18.09
C ILE A 150 10.88 10.25 18.06
N GLY A 151 11.51 9.32 17.37
CA GLY A 151 11.00 7.95 17.15
C GLY A 151 10.38 7.68 15.78
N TYR A 152 10.37 8.72 14.95
CA TYR A 152 9.99 8.65 13.53
C TYR A 152 10.97 7.76 12.74
#